data_6aef7128cd9c40079624c792d8c4ba36
#
_entry.id   6aef7128cd9c40079624c792d8c4ba36
#
_cell.length_a   1.000
_cell.length_b   1.000
_cell.length_c   1.000
_cell.angle_alpha   90.00
_cell.angle_beta   90.00
_cell.angle_gamma   90.00
#
_symmetry.space_group_name_H-M   'P 1'
#
loop_
_entity.id
_entity.type
_entity.pdbx_description
1 polymer ?
#
loop_
_entity_poly.entity_id
_entity_poly.type
_entity_poly.pdbx_seq_one_letter_code
_entity_poly.pdbx_strand_id
1 'polypeptide(L)'
;MIYIGIDTGVHTGIAVWDSERKEFVMVETMKIHEAMNLVYDYVDSDIPLQVRFEDARQRKWIPFAKNMTGELGRAQGAGYVKAHCQIWEDFLRDKDIPFEMIAPRSNVTKLSADQFGRITGYKARTSEHSRDAAMLVYGL
;
A
#
# COMPACT_ATOMS: atom_id res chain seq x y z
N MET A 1 -1.56 3.96 18.58
CA MET A 1 -2.26 3.17 17.54
C MET A 1 -1.32 2.95 16.37
N ILE A 2 -1.29 1.75 15.82
CA ILE A 2 -0.48 1.41 14.65
C ILE A 2 -1.34 1.48 13.39
N TYR A 3 -0.83 2.16 12.37
CA TYR A 3 -1.41 2.15 11.04
C TYR A 3 -0.45 1.46 10.07
N ILE A 4 -0.98 0.53 9.27
CA ILE A 4 -0.19 -0.14 8.23
C ILE A 4 -0.73 0.24 6.86
N GLY A 5 0.12 0.90 6.07
CA GLY A 5 -0.15 1.21 4.66
C GLY A 5 0.36 0.09 3.75
N ILE A 6 -0.41 -0.24 2.72
CA ILE A 6 -0.07 -1.30 1.77
C ILE A 6 -0.27 -0.79 0.34
N ASP A 7 0.79 -0.83 -0.45
CA ASP A 7 0.74 -0.73 -1.91
C ASP A 7 0.76 -2.16 -2.48
N THR A 8 -0.39 -2.60 -2.97
CA THR A 8 -0.62 -3.99 -3.35
C THR A 8 0.17 -4.38 -4.61
N GLY A 9 0.72 -5.59 -4.63
CA GLY A 9 1.47 -6.11 -5.77
C GLY A 9 2.30 -7.33 -5.38
N VAL A 10 2.93 -7.97 -6.36
CA VAL A 10 3.88 -9.08 -6.13
C VAL A 10 5.07 -8.58 -5.28
N HIS A 11 5.52 -7.36 -5.58
CA HIS A 11 6.39 -6.57 -4.72
C HIS A 11 5.52 -5.61 -3.91
N THR A 12 5.11 -6.05 -2.74
CA THR A 12 4.21 -5.28 -1.87
C THR A 12 4.99 -4.19 -1.15
N GLY A 13 4.60 -2.94 -1.36
CA GLY A 13 5.04 -1.85 -0.50
C GLY A 13 4.30 -1.91 0.83
N ILE A 14 5.03 -1.80 1.93
CA ILE A 14 4.45 -1.79 3.27
C ILE A 14 5.10 -0.71 4.12
N ALA A 15 4.29 -0.01 4.90
CA ALA A 15 4.75 0.98 5.85
C ALA A 15 3.98 0.87 7.16
N VAL A 16 4.69 0.98 8.26
CA VAL A 16 4.12 0.95 9.61
C VAL A 16 4.32 2.32 10.24
N TRP A 17 3.22 2.97 10.58
CA TRP A 17 3.16 4.29 11.21
C TRP A 17 2.68 4.18 12.64
N ASP A 18 3.46 4.72 13.58
CA ASP A 18 3.06 4.89 14.97
C ASP A 18 2.48 6.30 15.17
N SER A 19 1.17 6.38 15.40
CA SER A 19 0.48 7.66 15.55
C SER A 19 0.78 8.38 16.87
N GLU A 20 1.21 7.67 17.89
CA GLU A 20 1.58 8.26 19.18
C GLU A 20 2.97 8.90 19.10
N ARG A 21 3.92 8.21 18.49
CA ARG A 21 5.28 8.71 18.28
C ARG A 21 5.39 9.65 17.08
N LYS A 22 4.39 9.62 16.18
CA LYS A 22 4.37 10.37 14.90
C LYS A 22 5.59 10.06 14.04
N GLU A 23 5.92 8.78 13.93
CA GLU A 23 7.06 8.32 13.15
C GLU A 23 6.77 7.01 12.42
N PHE A 24 7.51 6.75 11.34
CA PHE A 24 7.51 5.45 10.71
C PHE A 24 8.40 4.49 11.48
N VAL A 25 7.83 3.37 11.89
CA VAL A 25 8.56 2.22 12.44
C VAL A 25 9.30 1.50 11.32
N MET A 26 8.65 1.41 10.14
CA MET A 26 9.20 0.70 8.99
C MET A 26 8.59 1.22 7.68
N VAL A 27 9.39 1.27 6.61
CA VAL A 27 8.94 1.56 5.24
C VAL A 27 9.75 0.68 4.29
N GLU A 28 9.17 -0.42 3.82
CA GLU A 28 9.87 -1.46 3.05
C GLU A 28 9.05 -2.00 1.88
N THR A 29 9.70 -2.77 1.03
CA THR A 29 9.06 -3.57 -0.02
C THR A 29 9.44 -5.03 0.18
N MET A 30 8.45 -5.90 0.14
CA MET A 30 8.63 -7.34 0.36
C MET A 30 7.65 -8.16 -0.49
N LYS A 31 7.76 -9.46 -0.45
CA LYS A 31 6.81 -10.36 -1.11
C LYS A 31 5.47 -10.36 -0.38
N ILE A 32 4.38 -10.65 -1.10
CA ILE A 32 3.02 -10.62 -0.53
C ILE A 32 2.90 -11.44 0.76
N HIS A 33 3.41 -12.66 0.77
CA HIS A 33 3.29 -13.52 1.96
C HIS A 33 4.09 -13.00 3.16
N GLU A 34 5.23 -12.35 2.93
CA GLU A 34 6.03 -11.72 3.99
C GLU A 34 5.27 -10.52 4.58
N ALA A 35 4.64 -9.72 3.72
CA ALA A 35 3.81 -8.60 4.14
C ALA A 35 2.58 -9.05 4.94
N MET A 36 1.93 -10.14 4.51
CA MET A 36 0.80 -10.72 5.24
C MET A 36 1.21 -11.24 6.62
N ASN A 37 2.33 -11.94 6.71
CA ASN A 37 2.86 -12.42 7.97
C ASN A 37 3.17 -11.25 8.92
N LEU A 38 3.80 -10.19 8.39
CA LEU A 38 4.08 -8.99 9.18
C LEU A 38 2.79 -8.35 9.74
N VAL A 39 1.77 -8.18 8.91
CA VAL A 39 0.47 -7.64 9.37
C VAL A 39 -0.13 -8.53 10.46
N TYR A 40 -0.06 -9.84 10.28
CA TYR A 40 -0.59 -10.80 11.26
C TYR A 40 0.17 -10.76 12.59
N ASP A 41 1.50 -10.60 12.56
CA ASP A 41 2.32 -10.47 13.78
C ASP A 41 1.91 -9.24 14.62
N TYR A 42 1.47 -8.16 13.97
CA TYR A 42 0.94 -6.98 14.69
C TYR A 42 -0.40 -7.24 15.37
N VAL A 43 -1.22 -8.15 14.86
CA VAL A 43 -2.50 -8.53 15.48
C VAL A 43 -2.28 -9.17 16.85
N ASP A 44 -1.25 -9.99 16.99
CA ASP A 44 -0.92 -10.68 18.22
C ASP A 44 -0.30 -9.77 19.30
N SER A 45 -0.01 -8.52 18.95
CA SER A 45 0.68 -7.59 19.87
C SER A 45 -0.22 -6.83 20.86
N ASP A 46 -1.53 -7.03 20.84
CA ASP A 46 -2.54 -6.30 21.63
C ASP A 46 -2.53 -4.76 21.41
N ILE A 47 -1.82 -4.27 20.39
CA ILE A 47 -1.79 -2.85 20.04
C ILE A 47 -2.90 -2.58 19.04
N PRO A 48 -3.72 -1.51 19.25
CA PRO A 48 -4.74 -1.14 18.27
C PRO A 48 -4.15 -0.92 16.89
N LEU A 49 -4.67 -1.65 15.89
CA LEU A 49 -4.17 -1.72 14.52
C LEU A 49 -5.27 -1.31 13.54
N GLN A 50 -4.89 -0.58 12.49
CA GLN A 50 -5.71 -0.36 11.30
C GLN A 50 -4.85 -0.45 10.05
N VAL A 51 -5.33 -1.19 9.05
CA VAL A 51 -4.68 -1.32 7.74
C VAL A 51 -5.33 -0.38 6.74
N ARG A 52 -4.54 0.24 5.86
CA ARG A 52 -5.00 0.98 4.68
C ARG A 52 -4.32 0.47 3.44
N PHE A 53 -5.08 0.16 2.39
CA PHE A 53 -4.51 -0.16 1.10
C PHE A 53 -5.23 0.57 -0.04
N GLU A 54 -4.46 0.92 -1.08
CA GLU A 54 -5.03 1.50 -2.29
C GLU A 54 -5.77 0.44 -3.09
N ASP A 55 -7.07 0.64 -3.30
CA ASP A 55 -7.93 -0.27 -4.04
C ASP A 55 -8.08 0.17 -5.50
N ALA A 56 -7.27 -0.42 -6.37
CA ALA A 56 -7.28 -0.12 -7.80
C ALA A 56 -8.62 -0.44 -8.49
N ARG A 57 -9.48 -1.27 -7.86
CA ARG A 57 -10.83 -1.56 -8.38
C ARG A 57 -11.75 -0.35 -8.34
N GLN A 58 -11.44 0.64 -7.48
CA GLN A 58 -12.18 1.90 -7.38
C GLN A 58 -11.77 2.93 -8.43
N ARG A 59 -10.82 2.61 -9.30
CA ARG A 59 -10.40 3.51 -10.39
C ARG A 59 -11.52 3.64 -11.41
N LYS A 60 -12.04 4.87 -11.59
CA LYS A 60 -13.15 5.19 -12.49
C LYS A 60 -12.74 5.30 -13.97
N TRP A 61 -11.44 5.40 -14.26
CA TRP A 61 -10.95 5.63 -15.61
C TRP A 61 -9.71 4.77 -15.91
N ILE A 62 -9.75 4.08 -17.07
CA ILE A 62 -8.62 3.33 -17.61
C ILE A 62 -8.13 4.10 -18.84
N PRO A 63 -6.85 4.54 -18.89
CA PRO A 63 -6.30 5.24 -20.03
C PRO A 63 -6.41 4.39 -21.29
N PHE A 64 -7.00 4.97 -22.35
CA PHE A 64 -7.10 4.30 -23.64
C PHE A 64 -5.69 4.13 -24.25
N ALA A 65 -5.32 2.92 -24.65
CA ALA A 65 -4.09 2.67 -25.40
C ALA A 65 -4.32 2.93 -26.90
N LYS A 66 -3.34 3.55 -27.56
CA LYS A 66 -3.44 3.85 -29.00
C LYS A 66 -3.20 2.64 -29.93
N ASN A 67 -2.85 1.49 -29.38
CA ASN A 67 -2.65 0.24 -30.15
C ASN A 67 -3.17 -0.98 -29.37
N MET A 68 -3.62 -2.01 -30.08
CA MET A 68 -4.22 -3.21 -29.49
C MET A 68 -3.29 -3.97 -28.53
N THR A 69 -1.99 -4.01 -28.81
CA THR A 69 -1.01 -4.68 -27.95
C THR A 69 -0.85 -3.96 -26.61
N GLY A 70 -0.87 -2.62 -26.63
CA GLY A 70 -0.84 -1.80 -25.43
C GLY A 70 -2.12 -1.92 -24.60
N GLU A 71 -3.28 -2.03 -25.25
CA GLU A 71 -4.57 -2.23 -24.58
C GLU A 71 -4.63 -3.59 -23.89
N LEU A 72 -4.20 -4.65 -24.56
CA LEU A 72 -4.17 -6.00 -23.99
C LEU A 72 -3.22 -6.09 -22.80
N GLY A 73 -2.02 -5.54 -22.90
CA GLY A 73 -1.04 -5.49 -21.82
C GLY A 73 -1.54 -4.69 -20.61
N ARG A 74 -2.22 -3.56 -20.86
CA ARG A 74 -2.83 -2.75 -19.77
C ARG A 74 -4.02 -3.47 -19.12
N ALA A 75 -4.85 -4.16 -19.92
CA ALA A 75 -5.96 -4.95 -19.37
C ALA A 75 -5.47 -6.10 -18.50
N GLN A 76 -4.40 -6.80 -18.91
CA GLN A 76 -3.77 -7.84 -18.10
C GLN A 76 -3.16 -7.28 -16.82
N GLY A 77 -2.41 -6.17 -16.90
CA GLY A 77 -1.85 -5.50 -15.73
C GLY A 77 -2.92 -5.04 -14.75
N ALA A 78 -4.03 -4.46 -15.24
CA ALA A 78 -5.17 -4.07 -14.41
C ALA A 78 -5.83 -5.29 -13.74
N GLY A 79 -5.89 -6.43 -14.43
CA GLY A 79 -6.40 -7.69 -13.86
C GLY A 79 -5.55 -8.18 -12.69
N TYR A 80 -4.23 -8.17 -12.81
CA TYR A 80 -3.30 -8.53 -11.74
C TYR A 80 -3.45 -7.61 -10.52
N VAL A 81 -3.49 -6.31 -10.72
CA VAL A 81 -3.64 -5.34 -9.62
C VAL A 81 -4.96 -5.54 -8.89
N LYS A 82 -6.05 -5.77 -9.61
CA LYS A 82 -7.37 -6.08 -9.02
C LYS A 82 -7.35 -7.38 -8.22
N ALA A 83 -6.68 -8.42 -8.73
CA ALA A 83 -6.53 -9.68 -8.03
C ALA A 83 -5.76 -9.52 -6.71
N HIS A 84 -4.69 -8.73 -6.70
CA HIS A 84 -3.95 -8.43 -5.48
C HIS A 84 -4.79 -7.67 -4.44
N CYS A 85 -5.61 -6.70 -4.86
CA CYS A 85 -6.55 -6.03 -3.97
C CYS A 85 -7.56 -7.00 -3.36
N GLN A 86 -8.08 -7.95 -4.17
CA GLN A 86 -8.99 -8.96 -3.67
C GLN A 86 -8.35 -9.90 -2.66
N ILE A 87 -7.11 -10.33 -2.91
CA ILE A 87 -6.36 -11.18 -1.97
C ILE A 87 -6.15 -10.47 -0.63
N TRP A 88 -5.79 -9.20 -0.63
CA TRP A 88 -5.62 -8.42 0.59
C TRP A 88 -6.94 -8.24 1.34
N GLU A 89 -8.02 -7.91 0.64
CA GLU A 89 -9.34 -7.78 1.26
C GLU A 89 -9.79 -9.09 1.91
N ASP A 90 -9.67 -10.20 1.20
CA ASP A 90 -10.05 -11.53 1.72
C ASP A 90 -9.22 -11.91 2.95
N PHE A 91 -7.91 -11.66 2.91
CA PHE A 91 -7.02 -11.92 4.05
C PHE A 91 -7.39 -11.09 5.28
N LEU A 92 -7.60 -9.79 5.11
CA LEU A 92 -7.92 -8.88 6.22
C LEU A 92 -9.27 -9.21 6.84
N ARG A 93 -10.27 -9.59 6.01
CA ARG A 93 -11.58 -10.04 6.49
C ARG A 93 -11.50 -11.38 7.21
N ASP A 94 -10.77 -12.36 6.66
CA ASP A 94 -10.59 -13.68 7.28
C ASP A 94 -9.94 -13.58 8.67
N LYS A 95 -9.05 -12.64 8.85
CA LYS A 95 -8.33 -12.41 10.11
C LYS A 95 -8.97 -11.39 11.05
N ASP A 96 -10.14 -10.87 10.70
CA ASP A 96 -10.84 -9.81 11.46
C ASP A 96 -9.98 -8.57 11.75
N ILE A 97 -9.12 -8.22 10.80
CA ILE A 97 -8.23 -7.05 10.91
C ILE A 97 -8.98 -5.81 10.43
N PRO A 98 -9.08 -4.73 11.23
CA PRO A 98 -9.68 -3.49 10.78
C PRO A 98 -8.94 -2.88 9.59
N PHE A 99 -9.65 -2.54 8.52
CA PHE A 99 -9.03 -1.95 7.33
C PHE A 99 -9.92 -0.95 6.61
N GLU A 100 -9.28 -0.12 5.80
CA GLU A 100 -9.91 0.85 4.91
C GLU A 100 -9.31 0.73 3.50
N MET A 101 -10.18 0.67 2.50
CA MET A 101 -9.80 0.68 1.09
C MET A 101 -9.81 2.10 0.56
N ILE A 102 -8.66 2.57 0.09
CA ILE A 102 -8.48 3.95 -0.38
C ILE A 102 -8.56 3.97 -1.91
N ALA A 103 -9.44 4.80 -2.45
CA ALA A 103 -9.52 4.99 -3.90
C ALA A 103 -8.23 5.64 -4.43
N PRO A 104 -7.69 5.16 -5.58
CA PRO A 104 -6.55 5.81 -6.21
C PRO A 104 -6.82 7.28 -6.51
N ARG A 105 -5.89 8.14 -6.14
CA ARG A 105 -5.98 9.57 -6.46
C ARG A 105 -5.49 9.80 -7.90
N SER A 106 -6.26 10.52 -8.69
CA SER A 106 -5.82 11.02 -9.99
C SER A 106 -4.82 12.16 -9.82
N ASN A 107 -3.82 12.22 -10.71
CA ASN A 107 -2.85 13.32 -10.79
C ASN A 107 -1.96 13.53 -9.56
N VAL A 108 -1.66 12.51 -8.77
CA VAL A 108 -0.69 12.60 -7.70
C VAL A 108 0.71 12.33 -8.28
N THR A 109 1.60 13.30 -8.12
CA THR A 109 3.01 13.12 -8.44
C THR A 109 3.64 12.20 -7.41
N LYS A 110 4.28 11.12 -7.86
CA LYS A 110 5.00 10.21 -6.99
C LYS A 110 6.21 10.89 -6.36
N LEU A 111 6.42 10.66 -5.08
CA LEU A 111 7.53 11.26 -4.35
C LEU A 111 8.85 10.54 -4.67
N SER A 112 9.92 11.31 -4.91
CA SER A 112 11.27 10.77 -4.89
C SER A 112 11.69 10.41 -3.46
N ALA A 113 12.76 9.62 -3.31
CA ALA A 113 13.30 9.29 -1.99
C ALA A 113 13.70 10.55 -1.19
N ASP A 114 14.30 11.56 -1.86
CA ASP A 114 14.68 12.81 -1.22
C ASP A 114 13.47 13.62 -0.75
N GLN A 115 12.43 13.74 -1.58
CA GLN A 115 11.20 14.43 -1.22
C GLN A 115 10.51 13.75 -0.05
N PHE A 116 10.41 12.42 -0.08
CA PHE A 116 9.84 11.63 0.99
C PHE A 116 10.59 11.82 2.31
N GLY A 117 11.92 11.75 2.29
CA GLY A 117 12.75 11.96 3.45
C GLY A 117 12.61 13.36 4.06
N ARG A 118 12.47 14.40 3.21
CA ARG A 118 12.25 15.79 3.66
C ARG A 118 10.87 15.97 4.32
N ILE A 119 9.85 15.35 3.77
CA ILE A 119 8.47 15.47 4.27
C ILE A 119 8.30 14.69 5.57
N THR A 120 8.80 13.46 5.63
CA THR A 120 8.53 12.51 6.72
C THR A 120 9.61 12.43 7.78
N GLY A 121 10.82 12.90 7.47
CA GLY A 121 12.00 12.71 8.33
C GLY A 121 12.58 11.28 8.29
N TYR A 122 12.00 10.37 7.51
CA TYR A 122 12.47 8.99 7.40
C TYR A 122 13.79 8.92 6.62
N LYS A 123 14.83 8.34 7.22
CA LYS A 123 16.22 8.39 6.70
C LYS A 123 16.69 7.10 6.03
N ALA A 124 16.00 6.00 6.26
CA ALA A 124 16.38 4.73 5.64
C ALA A 124 16.02 4.69 4.15
N ARG A 125 16.62 3.75 3.43
CA ARG A 125 16.37 3.55 2.00
C ARG A 125 14.91 3.13 1.76
N THR A 126 14.28 3.72 0.75
CA THR A 126 12.91 3.42 0.34
C THR A 126 12.84 3.11 -1.15
N SER A 127 11.84 2.31 -1.55
CA SER A 127 11.43 2.11 -2.93
C SER A 127 10.20 2.97 -3.26
N GLU A 128 9.82 3.04 -4.52
CA GLU A 128 8.58 3.71 -4.95
C GLU A 128 7.36 3.08 -4.27
N HIS A 129 7.23 1.74 -4.31
CA HIS A 129 6.12 1.02 -3.69
C HIS A 129 6.03 1.25 -2.18
N SER A 130 7.16 1.24 -1.48
CA SER A 130 7.14 1.49 -0.03
C SER A 130 6.77 2.93 0.32
N ARG A 131 7.16 3.91 -0.49
CA ARG A 131 6.74 5.31 -0.31
C ARG A 131 5.25 5.50 -0.60
N ASP A 132 4.72 4.85 -1.64
CA ASP A 132 3.29 4.89 -1.95
C ASP A 132 2.48 4.31 -0.78
N ALA A 133 2.90 3.17 -0.23
CA ALA A 133 2.31 2.60 0.98
C ALA A 133 2.37 3.55 2.19
N ALA A 134 3.52 4.19 2.40
CA ALA A 134 3.73 5.11 3.51
C ALA A 134 2.79 6.33 3.44
N MET A 135 2.54 6.86 2.24
CA MET A 135 1.66 8.01 2.07
C MET A 135 0.18 7.72 2.33
N LEU A 136 -0.23 6.46 2.42
CA LEU A 136 -1.58 6.08 2.84
C LEU A 136 -1.83 6.29 4.34
N VAL A 137 -0.77 6.31 5.14
CA VAL A 137 -0.87 6.34 6.61
C VAL A 137 -0.11 7.48 7.27
N TYR A 138 0.70 8.23 6.53
CA TYR A 138 1.47 9.34 7.06
C TYR A 138 0.58 10.43 7.67
N GLY A 139 0.85 10.77 8.92
CA GLY A 139 0.17 11.86 9.62
C GLY A 139 -1.18 11.50 10.26
N LEU A 140 -1.52 10.21 10.33
CA LEU A 140 -2.72 9.72 11.03
C LEU A 140 -2.56 9.70 12.53
#